data_ebe120fef327f12a271adfaf8c6ec0a5
#
_entry.id   ebe120fef327f12a271adfaf8c6ec0a5
#
_cell.length_a   1.000
_cell.length_b   1.000
_cell.length_c   1.000
_cell.angle_alpha   90.00
_cell.angle_beta   90.00
_cell.angle_gamma   90.00
#
_symmetry.space_group_name_H-M   'P 1'
#
loop_
_entity.id
_entity.type
_entity.pdbx_description
1 polymer ?
#
loop_
_entity_poly.entity_id
_entity_poly.type
_entity_poly.pdbx_seq_one_letter_code
_entity_poly.pdbx_strand_id
1 'polypeptide(L)'
;MLSKDSKIYIAGHHGLVGSAIWNNLKKRGYNNLVGRSHKELDLTDQYAVEKFFDEEKPDAVVLAAAFVGGIMANSLYRADFIMQNMKMQCNVISNAYSHGVKKLLFLGSTCIYPKNAPQPMSEDVLLTSPLEYTNEEYAIAKIAGLKMCESYNLQYGTNYIAVMPTNLYGPNDNFHLENSHVMPAMMRKIYLAKLIHDGDWHSIEVDMNKRPINPTDKLREIIGEGNVDGSNSHERILKALEFYGIYDNKVVLWGTGKPLREFLWSEDMADASVHVLLNVDFKDIIGIEKYSSVFYGAKVDGAVDRNNSEGRGGAIPSLGEIRNCHINVGTGKELTIRELSELVVKAVGFEGEVEFDASKPDGTMRKLISVDKLHSLGWTHKVEIEDGVKKLFDWYQESLKV
;
A
#
# COMPACT_ATOMS: atom_id res chain seq x y z
N MET A 1 -8.13 20.93 -13.79
CA MET A 1 -6.75 20.49 -13.53
C MET A 1 -6.21 21.19 -12.28
N LEU A 2 -5.39 20.51 -11.49
CA LEU A 2 -4.72 21.11 -10.33
C LEU A 2 -3.58 22.03 -10.81
N SER A 3 -3.50 23.25 -10.24
CA SER A 3 -2.38 24.19 -10.48
C SER A 3 -1.22 23.87 -9.52
N LYS A 4 -0.07 24.51 -9.74
CA LYS A 4 1.09 24.36 -8.84
C LYS A 4 0.84 24.93 -7.44
N ASP A 5 -0.12 25.85 -7.32
CA ASP A 5 -0.52 26.49 -6.07
C ASP A 5 -1.63 25.73 -5.34
N SER A 6 -2.21 24.69 -5.98
CA SER A 6 -3.26 23.88 -5.36
C SER A 6 -2.77 23.27 -4.06
N LYS A 7 -3.59 23.37 -3.01
CA LYS A 7 -3.33 22.75 -1.72
C LYS A 7 -3.66 21.26 -1.80
N ILE A 8 -2.67 20.40 -1.60
CA ILE A 8 -2.84 18.94 -1.67
C ILE A 8 -2.60 18.34 -0.29
N TYR A 9 -3.64 17.72 0.27
CA TYR A 9 -3.54 16.97 1.50
C TYR A 9 -3.13 15.53 1.22
N ILE A 10 -2.07 15.05 1.90
CA ILE A 10 -1.59 13.67 1.78
C ILE A 10 -1.76 12.99 3.14
N ALA A 11 -2.86 12.27 3.32
CA ALA A 11 -3.10 11.43 4.49
C ALA A 11 -2.15 10.23 4.46
N GLY A 12 -1.34 10.06 5.50
CA GLY A 12 -0.31 9.02 5.55
C GLY A 12 1.03 9.40 4.92
N HIS A 13 1.37 10.69 4.87
CA HIS A 13 2.56 11.26 4.23
C HIS A 13 3.92 10.77 4.81
N HIS A 14 3.95 10.11 5.97
CA HIS A 14 5.15 9.50 6.55
C HIS A 14 5.35 8.02 6.15
N GLY A 15 4.31 7.35 5.62
CA GLY A 15 4.39 5.96 5.20
C GLY A 15 5.15 5.75 3.88
N LEU A 16 5.41 4.49 3.53
CA LEU A 16 6.12 4.07 2.31
C LEU A 16 5.64 4.83 1.05
N VAL A 17 4.36 4.75 0.75
CA VAL A 17 3.78 5.36 -0.47
C VAL A 17 3.53 6.85 -0.29
N GLY A 18 3.02 7.27 0.86
CA GLY A 18 2.71 8.68 1.11
C GLY A 18 3.93 9.59 1.07
N SER A 19 5.07 9.15 1.61
CA SER A 19 6.33 9.90 1.55
C SER A 19 6.90 9.98 0.13
N ALA A 20 6.78 8.90 -0.64
CA ALA A 20 7.20 8.87 -2.03
C ALA A 20 6.32 9.81 -2.90
N ILE A 21 4.99 9.82 -2.69
CA ILE A 21 4.06 10.77 -3.36
C ILE A 21 4.41 12.22 -2.99
N TRP A 22 4.65 12.49 -1.71
CA TRP A 22 5.06 13.81 -1.23
C TRP A 22 6.31 14.30 -1.96
N ASN A 23 7.34 13.47 -2.02
CA ASN A 23 8.60 13.79 -2.69
C ASN A 23 8.43 13.96 -4.21
N ASN A 24 7.60 13.10 -4.85
CA ASN A 24 7.32 13.20 -6.29
C ASN A 24 6.60 14.51 -6.63
N LEU A 25 5.59 14.89 -5.85
CA LEU A 25 4.88 16.17 -6.01
C LEU A 25 5.83 17.37 -5.85
N LYS A 26 6.69 17.36 -4.81
CA LYS A 26 7.71 18.41 -4.62
C LYS A 26 8.68 18.50 -5.82
N LYS A 27 9.21 17.38 -6.29
CA LYS A 27 10.08 17.33 -7.47
C LYS A 27 9.40 17.92 -8.72
N ARG A 28 8.06 17.79 -8.81
CA ARG A 28 7.25 18.39 -9.90
C ARG A 28 6.84 19.84 -9.65
N GLY A 29 7.27 20.46 -8.54
CA GLY A 29 7.01 21.88 -8.22
C GLY A 29 5.67 22.14 -7.54
N TYR A 30 5.01 21.13 -6.97
CA TYR A 30 3.86 21.31 -6.10
C TYR A 30 4.36 21.47 -4.66
N ASN A 31 4.30 22.69 -4.14
CA ASN A 31 4.89 23.00 -2.83
C ASN A 31 3.84 23.24 -1.73
N ASN A 32 2.58 23.44 -2.08
CA ASN A 32 1.50 23.63 -1.12
C ASN A 32 0.94 22.26 -0.67
N LEU A 33 1.79 21.49 0.02
CA LEU A 33 1.46 20.15 0.51
C LEU A 33 1.16 20.20 2.00
N VAL A 34 0.09 19.50 2.41
CA VAL A 34 -0.34 19.38 3.80
C VAL A 34 -0.31 17.91 4.22
N GLY A 35 0.25 17.63 5.37
CA GLY A 35 0.26 16.33 6.02
C GLY A 35 0.05 16.49 7.52
N ARG A 36 -0.52 15.48 8.17
CA ARG A 36 -0.65 15.38 9.62
C ARG A 36 -0.26 13.97 10.04
N SER A 37 0.54 13.85 11.07
CA SER A 37 0.81 12.57 11.72
C SER A 37 -0.45 12.07 12.44
N HIS A 38 -0.50 10.78 12.77
CA HIS A 38 -1.59 10.21 13.54
C HIS A 38 -1.80 10.89 14.90
N LYS A 39 -0.73 11.39 15.53
CA LYS A 39 -0.82 12.14 16.80
C LYS A 39 -1.44 13.52 16.64
N GLU A 40 -1.30 14.16 15.47
CA GLU A 40 -1.86 15.47 15.16
C GLU A 40 -3.28 15.36 14.63
N LEU A 41 -3.61 14.29 13.91
CA LEU A 41 -4.92 14.05 13.33
C LEU A 41 -5.20 12.55 13.27
N ASP A 42 -6.04 12.08 14.18
CA ASP A 42 -6.59 10.73 14.12
C ASP A 42 -7.74 10.70 13.09
N LEU A 43 -7.51 10.03 11.96
CA LEU A 43 -8.50 9.93 10.88
C LEU A 43 -9.73 9.09 11.26
N THR A 44 -9.70 8.35 12.37
CA THR A 44 -10.87 7.63 12.90
C THR A 44 -11.81 8.53 13.69
N ASP A 45 -11.35 9.72 14.10
CA ASP A 45 -12.16 10.74 14.77
C ASP A 45 -12.84 11.64 13.74
N GLN A 46 -14.16 11.47 13.59
CA GLN A 46 -14.95 12.22 12.63
C GLN A 46 -14.89 13.73 12.84
N TYR A 47 -14.94 14.19 14.10
CA TYR A 47 -14.95 15.63 14.41
C TYR A 47 -13.59 16.27 14.16
N ALA A 48 -12.50 15.56 14.48
CA ALA A 48 -11.16 16.04 14.20
C ALA A 48 -10.92 16.17 12.68
N VAL A 49 -11.41 15.21 11.89
CA VAL A 49 -11.31 15.25 10.42
C VAL A 49 -12.15 16.39 9.84
N GLU A 50 -13.39 16.56 10.28
CA GLU A 50 -14.25 17.67 9.83
C GLU A 50 -13.60 19.03 10.11
N LYS A 51 -13.13 19.26 11.34
CA LYS A 51 -12.41 20.48 11.73
C LYS A 51 -11.17 20.72 10.86
N PHE A 52 -10.40 19.68 10.60
CA PHE A 52 -9.22 19.77 9.72
C PHE A 52 -9.59 20.24 8.31
N PHE A 53 -10.67 19.70 7.72
CA PHE A 53 -11.13 20.13 6.39
C PHE A 53 -11.69 21.55 6.39
N ASP A 54 -12.38 21.96 7.46
CA ASP A 54 -12.83 23.36 7.64
C ASP A 54 -11.68 24.36 7.64
N GLU A 55 -10.58 24.01 8.32
CA GLU A 55 -9.40 24.86 8.48
C GLU A 55 -8.52 24.85 7.23
N GLU A 56 -8.19 23.67 6.71
CA GLU A 56 -7.20 23.51 5.64
C GLU A 56 -7.77 23.71 4.23
N LYS A 57 -9.01 23.32 3.99
CA LYS A 57 -9.71 23.43 2.69
C LYS A 57 -8.86 22.97 1.50
N PRO A 58 -8.40 21.71 1.48
CA PRO A 58 -7.55 21.23 0.41
C PRO A 58 -8.28 21.19 -0.95
N ASP A 59 -7.56 21.54 -2.03
CA ASP A 59 -8.07 21.39 -3.40
C ASP A 59 -8.08 19.92 -3.84
N ALA A 60 -7.13 19.14 -3.35
CA ALA A 60 -7.02 17.71 -3.65
C ALA A 60 -6.59 16.92 -2.42
N VAL A 61 -6.95 15.62 -2.41
CA VAL A 61 -6.64 14.68 -1.34
C VAL A 61 -6.01 13.43 -1.92
N VAL A 62 -4.93 12.96 -1.29
CA VAL A 62 -4.38 11.62 -1.49
C VAL A 62 -4.58 10.85 -0.19
N LEU A 63 -5.44 9.84 -0.22
CA LEU A 63 -5.70 8.97 0.94
C LEU A 63 -4.81 7.73 0.87
N ALA A 64 -3.58 7.87 1.37
CA ALA A 64 -2.58 6.82 1.50
C ALA A 64 -2.54 6.20 2.92
N ALA A 65 -3.22 6.82 3.88
CA ALA A 65 -3.34 6.28 5.23
C ALA A 65 -4.20 5.03 5.26
N ALA A 66 -3.72 4.01 5.96
CA ALA A 66 -4.47 2.79 6.23
C ALA A 66 -3.90 2.08 7.46
N PHE A 67 -4.74 1.32 8.16
CA PHE A 67 -4.29 0.35 9.14
C PHE A 67 -3.90 -0.92 8.38
N VAL A 68 -2.60 -1.22 8.34
CA VAL A 68 -2.00 -2.29 7.53
C VAL A 68 -1.15 -3.22 8.38
N GLY A 69 -0.95 -4.45 7.90
CA GLY A 69 -0.09 -5.43 8.57
C GLY A 69 0.05 -6.71 7.75
N GLY A 70 0.98 -7.57 8.15
CA GLY A 70 1.18 -8.88 7.54
C GLY A 70 0.02 -9.86 7.80
N ILE A 71 0.12 -11.09 7.27
CA ILE A 71 -0.91 -12.14 7.37
C ILE A 71 -1.30 -12.43 8.83
N MET A 72 -0.32 -12.50 9.73
CA MET A 72 -0.59 -12.78 11.16
C MET A 72 -1.40 -11.68 11.81
N ALA A 73 -1.05 -10.41 11.59
CA ALA A 73 -1.79 -9.27 12.14
C ALA A 73 -3.23 -9.22 11.60
N ASN A 74 -3.41 -9.43 10.29
CA ASN A 74 -4.75 -9.51 9.68
C ASN A 74 -5.60 -10.62 10.28
N SER A 75 -5.00 -11.78 10.55
CA SER A 75 -5.71 -12.93 11.12
C SER A 75 -6.09 -12.74 12.59
N LEU A 76 -5.28 -12.00 13.36
CA LEU A 76 -5.50 -11.79 14.80
C LEU A 76 -6.40 -10.58 15.10
N TYR A 77 -6.26 -9.49 14.37
CA TYR A 77 -6.93 -8.21 14.64
C TYR A 77 -8.02 -7.88 13.63
N ARG A 78 -8.80 -8.89 13.21
CA ARG A 78 -9.79 -8.81 12.12
C ARG A 78 -10.74 -7.62 12.26
N ALA A 79 -11.34 -7.45 13.47
CA ALA A 79 -12.27 -6.36 13.74
C ALA A 79 -11.60 -4.97 13.62
N ASP A 80 -10.36 -4.84 14.10
CA ASP A 80 -9.61 -3.59 14.01
C ASP A 80 -9.27 -3.25 12.55
N PHE A 81 -8.86 -4.24 11.75
CA PHE A 81 -8.55 -4.03 10.34
C PHE A 81 -9.76 -3.50 9.55
N ILE A 82 -10.95 -4.06 9.74
CA ILE A 82 -12.14 -3.56 9.04
C ILE A 82 -12.58 -2.21 9.61
N MET A 83 -12.69 -2.06 10.93
CA MET A 83 -13.26 -0.86 11.55
C MET A 83 -12.38 0.37 11.41
N GLN A 84 -11.07 0.25 11.64
CA GLN A 84 -10.14 1.37 11.51
C GLN A 84 -10.12 1.90 10.08
N ASN A 85 -9.96 1.00 9.10
CA ASN A 85 -9.94 1.41 7.69
C ASN A 85 -11.28 2.00 7.24
N MET A 86 -12.42 1.41 7.65
CA MET A 86 -13.74 1.96 7.33
C MET A 86 -13.94 3.37 7.89
N LYS A 87 -13.60 3.60 9.17
CA LYS A 87 -13.71 4.93 9.78
C LYS A 87 -12.87 5.97 9.05
N MET A 88 -11.57 5.67 8.84
CA MET A 88 -10.66 6.60 8.16
C MET A 88 -11.17 6.98 6.77
N GLN A 89 -11.52 6.02 5.94
CA GLN A 89 -11.95 6.31 4.57
C GLN A 89 -13.32 6.97 4.50
N CYS A 90 -14.27 6.59 5.35
CA CYS A 90 -15.56 7.26 5.44
C CYS A 90 -15.40 8.74 5.83
N ASN A 91 -14.61 9.01 6.87
CA ASN A 91 -14.38 10.38 7.33
C ASN A 91 -13.69 11.23 6.27
N VAL A 92 -12.63 10.72 5.64
CA VAL A 92 -11.88 11.50 4.63
C VAL A 92 -12.69 11.70 3.35
N ILE A 93 -13.32 10.66 2.80
CA ILE A 93 -14.04 10.77 1.52
C ILE A 93 -15.30 11.63 1.67
N SER A 94 -16.06 11.49 2.77
CA SER A 94 -17.24 12.33 2.99
C SER A 94 -16.88 13.80 3.21
N ASN A 95 -15.84 14.08 3.99
CA ASN A 95 -15.38 15.47 4.19
C ASN A 95 -14.77 16.07 2.93
N ALA A 96 -14.06 15.29 2.12
CA ALA A 96 -13.59 15.75 0.83
C ALA A 96 -14.76 16.26 -0.05
N TYR A 97 -15.87 15.52 -0.07
CA TYR A 97 -17.07 15.96 -0.80
C TYR A 97 -17.73 17.20 -0.18
N SER A 98 -17.97 17.20 1.13
CA SER A 98 -18.65 18.31 1.82
C SER A 98 -17.90 19.65 1.70
N HIS A 99 -16.57 19.59 1.56
CA HIS A 99 -15.70 20.76 1.44
C HIS A 99 -15.26 21.07 -0.01
N GLY A 100 -15.88 20.43 -1.00
CA GLY A 100 -15.66 20.77 -2.41
C GLY A 100 -14.28 20.39 -2.95
N VAL A 101 -13.65 19.35 -2.40
CA VAL A 101 -12.39 18.81 -2.92
C VAL A 101 -12.55 18.43 -4.39
N LYS A 102 -11.73 19.03 -5.25
CA LYS A 102 -11.81 18.87 -6.71
C LYS A 102 -11.37 17.49 -7.18
N LYS A 103 -10.41 16.87 -6.47
CA LYS A 103 -9.84 15.59 -6.85
C LYS A 103 -9.42 14.78 -5.63
N LEU A 104 -9.73 13.49 -5.63
CA LEU A 104 -9.30 12.56 -4.58
C LEU A 104 -8.69 11.31 -5.21
N LEU A 105 -7.51 10.92 -4.71
CA LEU A 105 -6.88 9.65 -5.03
C LEU A 105 -6.95 8.74 -3.80
N PHE A 106 -7.66 7.62 -3.93
CA PHE A 106 -7.76 6.58 -2.90
C PHE A 106 -6.79 5.45 -3.20
N LEU A 107 -5.89 5.16 -2.25
CA LEU A 107 -4.99 4.02 -2.36
C LEU A 107 -5.65 2.77 -1.78
N GLY A 108 -6.03 1.89 -2.68
CA GLY A 108 -6.56 0.56 -2.38
C GLY A 108 -5.45 -0.48 -2.18
N SER A 109 -5.74 -1.71 -2.60
CA SER A 109 -4.80 -2.83 -2.60
C SER A 109 -5.33 -3.93 -3.51
N THR A 110 -4.46 -4.69 -4.15
CA THR A 110 -4.85 -5.87 -4.95
C THR A 110 -5.39 -7.04 -4.13
N CYS A 111 -5.43 -6.94 -2.79
CA CYS A 111 -6.12 -7.92 -1.94
C CYS A 111 -7.64 -7.92 -2.13
N ILE A 112 -8.20 -6.90 -2.79
CA ILE A 112 -9.63 -6.82 -3.13
C ILE A 112 -10.08 -7.89 -4.13
N TYR A 113 -9.14 -8.50 -4.84
CA TYR A 113 -9.48 -9.50 -5.86
C TYR A 113 -9.71 -10.88 -5.24
N PRO A 114 -10.60 -11.67 -5.87
CA PRO A 114 -10.88 -13.02 -5.44
C PRO A 114 -9.62 -13.88 -5.35
N LYS A 115 -9.61 -14.80 -4.36
CA LYS A 115 -8.49 -15.73 -4.13
C LYS A 115 -8.09 -16.51 -5.39
N ASN A 116 -9.10 -16.97 -6.14
CA ASN A 116 -8.92 -17.82 -7.31
C ASN A 116 -9.28 -17.07 -8.62
N ALA A 117 -9.05 -15.75 -8.67
CA ALA A 117 -9.29 -14.98 -9.87
C ALA A 117 -8.39 -15.43 -11.03
N PRO A 118 -8.88 -15.36 -12.29
CA PRO A 118 -8.03 -15.53 -13.47
C PRO A 118 -6.82 -14.60 -13.45
N GLN A 119 -5.70 -15.06 -13.95
CA GLN A 119 -4.42 -14.32 -13.96
C GLN A 119 -3.98 -14.00 -15.40
N PRO A 120 -3.56 -12.79 -15.73
CA PRO A 120 -3.49 -11.62 -14.84
C PRO A 120 -4.88 -11.09 -14.46
N MET A 121 -5.02 -10.59 -13.22
CA MET A 121 -6.29 -10.07 -12.69
C MET A 121 -6.58 -8.69 -13.28
N SER A 122 -7.64 -8.59 -14.11
CA SER A 122 -8.19 -7.29 -14.54
C SER A 122 -9.10 -6.71 -13.46
N GLU A 123 -9.42 -5.43 -13.58
CA GLU A 123 -10.36 -4.76 -12.67
C GLU A 123 -11.76 -5.41 -12.67
N ASP A 124 -12.12 -6.08 -13.75
CA ASP A 124 -13.45 -6.69 -13.92
C ASP A 124 -13.67 -7.96 -13.09
N VAL A 125 -12.61 -8.55 -12.53
CA VAL A 125 -12.75 -9.72 -11.65
C VAL A 125 -13.15 -9.37 -10.21
N LEU A 126 -13.30 -8.09 -9.89
CA LEU A 126 -13.75 -7.64 -8.58
C LEU A 126 -15.12 -8.24 -8.22
N LEU A 127 -15.23 -8.83 -7.03
CA LEU A 127 -16.47 -9.41 -6.47
C LEU A 127 -17.05 -10.59 -7.25
N THR A 128 -16.26 -11.30 -8.04
CA THR A 128 -16.74 -12.45 -8.82
C THR A 128 -16.68 -13.78 -8.04
N SER A 129 -15.91 -13.87 -6.97
CA SER A 129 -15.83 -15.04 -6.09
C SER A 129 -15.22 -14.67 -4.73
N PRO A 130 -15.15 -15.62 -3.75
CA PRO A 130 -14.64 -15.33 -2.40
C PRO A 130 -13.21 -14.77 -2.37
N LEU A 131 -12.97 -13.88 -1.41
CA LEU A 131 -11.67 -13.29 -1.11
C LEU A 131 -10.71 -14.28 -0.42
N GLU A 132 -9.45 -13.88 -0.24
CA GLU A 132 -8.52 -14.62 0.62
C GLU A 132 -8.90 -14.42 2.09
N TYR A 133 -9.25 -15.50 2.76
CA TYR A 133 -9.80 -15.49 4.11
C TYR A 133 -8.91 -14.80 5.16
N THR A 134 -7.59 -14.90 5.02
CA THR A 134 -6.64 -14.36 6.00
C THR A 134 -6.55 -12.84 6.04
N ASN A 135 -7.08 -12.14 5.02
CA ASN A 135 -7.11 -10.68 4.94
C ASN A 135 -8.44 -10.12 4.41
N GLU A 136 -9.50 -10.91 4.50
CA GLU A 136 -10.82 -10.58 3.97
C GLU A 136 -11.36 -9.26 4.53
N GLU A 137 -11.18 -8.99 5.82
CA GLU A 137 -11.67 -7.78 6.48
C GLU A 137 -11.00 -6.52 5.95
N TYR A 138 -9.69 -6.58 5.75
CA TYR A 138 -8.96 -5.50 5.10
C TYR A 138 -9.39 -5.32 3.65
N ALA A 139 -9.55 -6.40 2.92
CA ALA A 139 -9.99 -6.38 1.54
C ALA A 139 -11.40 -5.77 1.40
N ILE A 140 -12.36 -6.17 2.26
CA ILE A 140 -13.72 -5.61 2.30
C ILE A 140 -13.67 -4.10 2.58
N ALA A 141 -12.87 -3.65 3.53
CA ALA A 141 -12.72 -2.22 3.80
C ALA A 141 -12.20 -1.49 2.56
N LYS A 142 -11.19 -2.01 1.86
CA LYS A 142 -10.66 -1.41 0.63
C LYS A 142 -11.65 -1.44 -0.53
N ILE A 143 -12.46 -2.51 -0.67
CA ILE A 143 -13.57 -2.56 -1.63
C ILE A 143 -14.60 -1.46 -1.33
N ALA A 144 -14.96 -1.29 -0.06
CA ALA A 144 -15.90 -0.23 0.34
C ALA A 144 -15.38 1.17 -0.03
N GLY A 145 -14.10 1.46 0.22
CA GLY A 145 -13.48 2.74 -0.14
C GLY A 145 -13.49 3.02 -1.63
N LEU A 146 -13.12 2.04 -2.46
CA LEU A 146 -13.19 2.21 -3.91
C LEU A 146 -14.62 2.40 -4.40
N LYS A 147 -15.60 1.65 -3.81
CA LYS A 147 -17.02 1.78 -4.17
C LYS A 147 -17.61 3.12 -3.69
N MET A 148 -17.12 3.69 -2.60
CA MET A 148 -17.44 5.06 -2.23
C MET A 148 -16.98 6.04 -3.32
N CYS A 149 -15.72 5.98 -3.74
CA CYS A 149 -15.21 6.84 -4.82
C CYS A 149 -16.06 6.73 -6.10
N GLU A 150 -16.36 5.50 -6.53
CA GLU A 150 -17.20 5.23 -7.70
C GLU A 150 -18.61 5.81 -7.53
N SER A 151 -19.24 5.59 -6.37
CA SER A 151 -20.59 6.08 -6.08
C SER A 151 -20.67 7.59 -6.02
N TYR A 152 -19.69 8.27 -5.40
CA TYR A 152 -19.63 9.73 -5.36
C TYR A 152 -19.45 10.32 -6.77
N ASN A 153 -18.63 9.70 -7.61
CA ASN A 153 -18.50 10.11 -9.01
C ASN A 153 -19.81 9.99 -9.76
N LEU A 154 -20.48 8.84 -9.64
CA LEU A 154 -21.73 8.57 -10.38
C LEU A 154 -22.91 9.42 -9.88
N GLN A 155 -22.99 9.68 -8.59
CA GLN A 155 -24.11 10.41 -7.98
C GLN A 155 -23.91 11.93 -8.01
N TYR A 156 -22.70 12.39 -7.75
CA TYR A 156 -22.41 13.80 -7.50
C TYR A 156 -21.47 14.44 -8.52
N GLY A 157 -20.97 13.66 -9.49
CA GLY A 157 -20.05 14.19 -10.51
C GLY A 157 -18.67 14.55 -9.96
N THR A 158 -18.24 13.94 -8.86
CA THR A 158 -16.90 14.15 -8.31
C THR A 158 -15.81 13.54 -9.21
N ASN A 159 -14.56 13.80 -8.89
CA ASN A 159 -13.43 13.22 -9.61
C ASN A 159 -12.51 12.45 -8.63
N TYR A 160 -13.04 11.35 -8.08
CA TYR A 160 -12.42 10.52 -7.07
C TYR A 160 -11.99 9.20 -7.68
N ILE A 161 -10.69 8.95 -7.76
CA ILE A 161 -10.12 7.79 -8.44
C ILE A 161 -9.46 6.88 -7.41
N ALA A 162 -9.73 5.58 -7.52
CA ALA A 162 -9.10 4.56 -6.71
C ALA A 162 -8.01 3.82 -7.52
N VAL A 163 -6.84 3.63 -6.92
CA VAL A 163 -5.74 2.87 -7.51
C VAL A 163 -5.41 1.66 -6.64
N MET A 164 -5.12 0.53 -7.28
CA MET A 164 -4.88 -0.76 -6.62
C MET A 164 -3.43 -1.19 -6.84
N PRO A 165 -2.51 -0.82 -5.93
CA PRO A 165 -1.12 -1.23 -6.05
C PRO A 165 -0.94 -2.73 -5.82
N THR A 166 0.01 -3.32 -6.55
CA THR A 166 0.58 -4.62 -6.27
C THR A 166 1.48 -4.58 -5.02
N ASN A 167 2.32 -5.62 -4.77
CA ASN A 167 3.22 -5.58 -3.62
C ASN A 167 4.27 -4.49 -3.81
N LEU A 168 4.33 -3.60 -2.85
CA LEU A 168 5.26 -2.47 -2.88
C LEU A 168 6.50 -2.75 -2.05
N TYR A 169 7.61 -2.16 -2.46
CA TYR A 169 8.86 -2.16 -1.73
C TYR A 169 9.64 -0.86 -2.03
N GLY A 170 10.46 -0.40 -1.09
CA GLY A 170 11.24 0.83 -1.31
C GLY A 170 11.72 1.49 -0.01
N PRO A 171 12.25 2.72 -0.12
CA PRO A 171 12.65 3.53 1.02
C PRO A 171 11.52 3.72 2.04
N ASN A 172 11.87 3.71 3.32
CA ASN A 172 10.93 3.82 4.45
C ASN A 172 9.95 2.64 4.61
N ASP A 173 10.23 1.48 3.99
CA ASP A 173 9.47 0.26 4.25
C ASP A 173 9.75 -0.26 5.68
N ASN A 174 8.87 -1.15 6.14
CA ASN A 174 9.01 -1.80 7.44
C ASN A 174 9.93 -3.02 7.33
N PHE A 175 11.11 -2.97 7.99
CA PHE A 175 12.07 -4.07 8.04
C PHE A 175 11.99 -4.92 9.32
N HIS A 176 10.86 -4.90 10.02
CA HIS A 176 10.67 -5.71 11.21
C HIS A 176 10.61 -7.21 10.85
N LEU A 177 11.33 -8.07 11.58
CA LEU A 177 11.47 -9.49 11.20
C LEU A 177 10.15 -10.29 11.23
N GLU A 178 9.14 -9.84 11.97
CA GLU A 178 7.84 -10.52 12.06
C GLU A 178 6.73 -9.85 11.26
N ASN A 179 6.69 -8.52 11.27
CA ASN A 179 5.51 -7.76 10.81
C ASN A 179 5.71 -7.07 9.47
N SER A 180 6.86 -7.29 8.82
CA SER A 180 7.16 -6.69 7.51
C SER A 180 6.63 -7.55 6.35
N HIS A 181 6.60 -6.94 5.18
CA HIS A 181 6.37 -7.65 3.93
C HIS A 181 7.58 -8.51 3.56
N VAL A 182 7.38 -9.41 2.60
CA VAL A 182 8.38 -10.43 2.24
C VAL A 182 9.73 -9.84 1.81
N MET A 183 9.73 -8.79 0.98
CA MET A 183 10.97 -8.17 0.47
C MET A 183 11.84 -7.56 1.58
N PRO A 184 11.34 -6.63 2.42
CA PRO A 184 12.16 -6.03 3.46
C PRO A 184 12.57 -7.05 4.55
N ALA A 185 11.69 -8.02 4.91
CA ALA A 185 12.06 -9.09 5.83
C ALA A 185 13.22 -9.94 5.31
N MET A 186 13.11 -10.36 4.05
CA MET A 186 14.12 -11.15 3.37
C MET A 186 15.47 -10.43 3.29
N MET A 187 15.45 -9.16 2.89
CA MET A 187 16.64 -8.34 2.78
C MET A 187 17.36 -8.20 4.13
N ARG A 188 16.63 -7.87 5.20
CA ARG A 188 17.21 -7.75 6.54
C ARG A 188 17.79 -9.09 7.04
N LYS A 189 17.05 -10.19 6.83
CA LYS A 189 17.53 -11.53 7.23
C LYS A 189 18.84 -11.89 6.54
N ILE A 190 18.92 -11.73 5.23
CA ILE A 190 20.11 -12.08 4.44
C ILE A 190 21.28 -11.15 4.78
N TYR A 191 21.00 -9.86 5.01
CA TYR A 191 22.05 -8.90 5.43
C TYR A 191 22.61 -9.24 6.82
N LEU A 192 21.76 -9.52 7.80
CA LEU A 192 22.20 -9.90 9.14
C LEU A 192 23.00 -11.23 9.12
N ALA A 193 22.58 -12.21 8.31
CA ALA A 193 23.35 -13.45 8.12
C ALA A 193 24.75 -13.18 7.55
N LYS A 194 24.84 -12.30 6.53
CA LYS A 194 26.12 -11.85 6.00
C LYS A 194 27.01 -11.21 7.07
N LEU A 195 26.45 -10.32 7.87
CA LEU A 195 27.22 -9.65 8.95
C LEU A 195 27.72 -10.63 10.00
N ILE A 196 26.93 -11.66 10.35
CA ILE A 196 27.37 -12.75 11.25
C ILE A 196 28.51 -13.52 10.60
N HIS A 197 28.38 -13.90 9.32
CA HIS A 197 29.40 -14.60 8.55
C HIS A 197 30.73 -13.83 8.50
N ASP A 198 30.65 -12.52 8.26
CA ASP A 198 31.81 -11.64 8.17
C ASP A 198 32.40 -11.28 9.56
N GLY A 199 31.71 -11.61 10.65
CA GLY A 199 32.08 -11.22 12.02
C GLY A 199 31.94 -9.72 12.30
N ASP A 200 31.13 -9.00 11.51
CA ASP A 200 30.90 -7.55 11.65
C ASP A 200 29.85 -7.25 12.72
N TRP A 201 30.22 -7.41 13.97
CA TRP A 201 29.38 -7.16 15.13
C TRP A 201 28.96 -5.70 15.26
N HIS A 202 29.82 -4.77 14.86
CA HIS A 202 29.47 -3.35 14.90
C HIS A 202 28.24 -3.03 14.04
N SER A 203 28.22 -3.53 12.82
CA SER A 203 27.05 -3.33 11.93
C SER A 203 25.79 -4.06 12.41
N ILE A 204 25.94 -5.24 13.05
CA ILE A 204 24.82 -5.95 13.69
C ILE A 204 24.23 -5.08 14.82
N GLU A 205 25.06 -4.57 15.72
CA GLU A 205 24.62 -3.71 16.83
C GLU A 205 23.92 -2.44 16.34
N VAL A 206 24.44 -1.81 15.29
CA VAL A 206 23.81 -0.64 14.65
C VAL A 206 22.43 -0.99 14.08
N ASP A 207 22.29 -2.09 13.35
CA ASP A 207 21.00 -2.55 12.82
C ASP A 207 20.00 -2.83 13.95
N MET A 208 20.44 -3.58 14.97
CA MET A 208 19.61 -3.98 16.10
C MET A 208 19.18 -2.78 16.96
N ASN A 209 20.03 -1.77 17.13
CA ASN A 209 19.68 -0.53 17.83
C ASN A 209 18.64 0.27 17.05
N LYS A 210 18.77 0.34 15.73
CA LYS A 210 17.82 1.06 14.87
C LYS A 210 16.48 0.34 14.73
N ARG A 211 16.50 -0.99 14.75
CA ARG A 211 15.34 -1.86 14.55
C ARG A 211 15.32 -3.00 15.58
N PRO A 212 15.10 -2.68 16.85
CA PRO A 212 15.09 -3.67 17.92
C PRO A 212 14.01 -4.72 17.70
N ILE A 213 14.26 -5.95 18.14
CA ILE A 213 13.28 -7.04 18.10
C ILE A 213 12.46 -6.98 19.40
N ASN A 214 11.14 -6.86 19.27
CA ASN A 214 10.20 -7.06 20.37
C ASN A 214 9.84 -8.55 20.43
N PRO A 215 10.36 -9.31 21.41
CA PRO A 215 10.22 -10.75 21.38
C PRO A 215 8.76 -11.16 21.59
N THR A 216 8.33 -12.14 20.79
CA THR A 216 7.08 -12.88 21.01
C THR A 216 7.18 -13.72 22.26
N ASP A 217 6.04 -14.22 22.77
CA ASP A 217 6.03 -15.10 23.95
C ASP A 217 6.98 -16.31 23.77
N LYS A 218 6.96 -16.92 22.57
CA LYS A 218 7.86 -18.05 22.26
C LYS A 218 9.34 -17.65 22.26
N LEU A 219 9.66 -16.46 21.78
CA LEU A 219 11.05 -16.00 21.80
C LEU A 219 11.46 -15.61 23.24
N ARG A 220 10.54 -15.04 24.05
CA ARG A 220 10.80 -14.76 25.47
C ARG A 220 11.15 -16.02 26.28
N GLU A 221 10.50 -17.14 25.99
CA GLU A 221 10.85 -18.42 26.61
C GLU A 221 12.30 -18.86 26.37
N ILE A 222 12.89 -18.42 25.23
CA ILE A 222 14.26 -18.79 24.83
C ILE A 222 15.29 -17.79 25.37
N ILE A 223 15.00 -16.48 25.29
CA ILE A 223 15.99 -15.42 25.55
C ILE A 223 15.68 -14.57 26.78
N GLY A 224 14.53 -14.78 27.44
CA GLY A 224 14.04 -13.97 28.56
C GLY A 224 13.34 -12.67 28.12
N GLU A 225 12.93 -11.87 29.12
CA GLU A 225 12.19 -10.63 28.91
C GLU A 225 13.04 -9.49 28.34
N GLY A 226 12.35 -8.49 27.79
CA GLY A 226 12.91 -7.27 27.22
C GLY A 226 13.25 -7.36 25.74
N ASN A 227 13.32 -6.19 25.10
CA ASN A 227 13.67 -6.08 23.69
C ASN A 227 15.11 -6.58 23.44
N VAL A 228 15.36 -7.01 22.20
CA VAL A 228 16.70 -7.34 21.74
C VAL A 228 17.18 -6.23 20.82
N ASP A 229 18.22 -5.56 21.25
CA ASP A 229 18.89 -4.46 20.55
C ASP A 229 20.41 -4.64 20.57
N GLY A 230 21.16 -3.71 20.00
CA GLY A 230 22.61 -3.79 19.91
C GLY A 230 23.35 -3.68 21.25
N SER A 231 22.69 -3.33 22.36
CA SER A 231 23.28 -3.30 23.70
C SER A 231 23.30 -4.66 24.40
N ASN A 232 22.60 -5.65 23.84
CA ASN A 232 22.53 -7.00 24.39
C ASN A 232 23.83 -7.80 24.11
N SER A 233 24.07 -8.86 24.90
CA SER A 233 25.18 -9.78 24.62
C SER A 233 25.04 -10.41 23.25
N HIS A 234 26.15 -10.68 22.58
CA HIS A 234 26.18 -11.36 21.27
C HIS A 234 25.43 -12.70 21.31
N GLU A 235 25.56 -13.47 22.41
CA GLU A 235 24.81 -14.71 22.60
C GLU A 235 23.30 -14.51 22.55
N ARG A 236 22.78 -13.46 23.22
CA ARG A 236 21.35 -13.14 23.21
C ARG A 236 20.86 -12.70 21.84
N ILE A 237 21.66 -11.89 21.15
CA ILE A 237 21.37 -11.45 19.77
C ILE A 237 21.32 -12.67 18.84
N LEU A 238 22.34 -13.55 18.88
CA LEU A 238 22.38 -14.74 18.04
C LEU A 238 21.16 -15.64 18.26
N LYS A 239 20.81 -15.95 19.52
CA LYS A 239 19.60 -16.76 19.81
C LYS A 239 18.31 -16.13 19.24
N ALA A 240 18.21 -14.81 19.31
CA ALA A 240 17.07 -14.12 18.70
C ALA A 240 17.09 -14.22 17.18
N LEU A 241 18.22 -14.05 16.54
CA LEU A 241 18.35 -14.16 15.08
C LEU A 241 18.13 -15.60 14.58
N GLU A 242 18.65 -16.60 15.29
CA GLU A 242 18.39 -18.02 15.01
C GLU A 242 16.90 -18.39 15.07
N PHE A 243 16.16 -17.82 16.03
CA PHE A 243 14.69 -17.99 16.10
C PHE A 243 13.98 -17.53 14.82
N TYR A 244 14.52 -16.50 14.17
CA TYR A 244 14.01 -16.02 12.87
C TYR A 244 14.64 -16.72 11.66
N GLY A 245 15.46 -17.76 11.89
CA GLY A 245 16.11 -18.53 10.82
C GLY A 245 17.31 -17.83 10.20
N ILE A 246 18.06 -17.03 10.98
CA ILE A 246 19.24 -16.30 10.53
C ILE A 246 20.46 -16.90 11.20
N TYR A 247 21.37 -17.46 10.41
CA TYR A 247 22.61 -18.12 10.82
C TYR A 247 23.81 -17.54 10.05
N ASP A 248 25.00 -17.87 10.44
CA ASP A 248 26.24 -17.42 9.81
C ASP A 248 26.42 -17.90 8.36
N ASN A 249 25.97 -19.10 8.08
CA ASN A 249 26.14 -19.76 6.77
C ASN A 249 24.82 -20.02 6.04
N LYS A 250 23.67 -19.69 6.65
CA LYS A 250 22.37 -19.90 6.01
C LYS A 250 21.25 -18.98 6.53
N VAL A 251 20.25 -18.79 5.70
CA VAL A 251 18.98 -18.16 6.04
C VAL A 251 17.83 -19.10 5.73
N VAL A 252 16.93 -19.29 6.70
CA VAL A 252 15.71 -20.08 6.52
C VAL A 252 14.53 -19.14 6.26
N LEU A 253 13.90 -19.27 5.10
CA LEU A 253 12.70 -18.56 4.69
C LEU A 253 11.48 -19.46 4.77
N TRP A 254 10.32 -18.90 5.09
CA TRP A 254 9.07 -19.65 5.19
C TRP A 254 8.52 -20.01 3.81
N GLY A 255 7.85 -21.17 3.73
CA GLY A 255 7.17 -21.69 2.54
C GLY A 255 8.08 -22.49 1.63
N THR A 256 7.63 -22.73 0.40
CA THR A 256 8.36 -23.53 -0.62
C THR A 256 9.23 -22.68 -1.54
N GLY A 257 9.09 -21.36 -1.53
CA GLY A 257 9.70 -20.46 -2.49
C GLY A 257 9.05 -20.46 -3.88
N LYS A 258 8.01 -21.29 -4.10
CA LYS A 258 7.31 -21.42 -5.40
C LYS A 258 6.31 -20.32 -5.73
N PRO A 259 5.62 -19.67 -4.74
CA PRO A 259 4.64 -18.65 -5.04
C PRO A 259 5.21 -17.54 -5.92
N LEU A 260 4.40 -17.13 -6.89
CA LEU A 260 4.68 -16.03 -7.82
C LEU A 260 4.13 -14.71 -7.26
N ARG A 261 4.94 -13.68 -7.28
CA ARG A 261 4.55 -12.33 -6.85
C ARG A 261 5.04 -11.28 -7.83
N GLU A 262 4.25 -10.27 -7.94
CA GLU A 262 4.59 -9.03 -8.62
C GLU A 262 5.05 -8.01 -7.59
N PHE A 263 6.11 -7.25 -7.90
CA PHE A 263 6.65 -6.19 -7.04
C PHE A 263 6.79 -4.89 -7.81
N LEU A 264 6.43 -3.79 -7.17
CA LEU A 264 6.56 -2.45 -7.73
C LEU A 264 7.36 -1.55 -6.79
N TRP A 265 8.34 -0.83 -7.33
CA TRP A 265 9.13 0.16 -6.61
C TRP A 265 8.25 1.32 -6.12
N SER A 266 8.40 1.72 -4.85
CA SER A 266 7.52 2.71 -4.21
C SER A 266 7.55 4.08 -4.87
N GLU A 267 8.68 4.50 -5.45
CA GLU A 267 8.74 5.75 -6.21
C GLU A 267 8.03 5.65 -7.57
N ASP A 268 7.99 4.48 -8.20
CA ASP A 268 7.17 4.22 -9.39
C ASP A 268 5.69 4.22 -9.04
N MET A 269 5.31 3.62 -7.89
CA MET A 269 3.93 3.74 -7.37
C MET A 269 3.55 5.21 -7.14
N ALA A 270 4.46 6.00 -6.58
CA ALA A 270 4.23 7.43 -6.37
C ALA A 270 4.10 8.17 -7.69
N ASP A 271 4.94 7.85 -8.68
CA ASP A 271 4.90 8.47 -10.01
C ASP A 271 3.59 8.14 -10.74
N ALA A 272 3.11 6.88 -10.67
CA ALA A 272 1.80 6.47 -11.15
C ALA A 272 0.66 7.21 -10.46
N SER A 273 0.69 7.27 -9.12
CA SER A 273 -0.30 7.97 -8.30
C SER A 273 -0.40 9.45 -8.67
N VAL A 274 0.75 10.11 -8.81
CA VAL A 274 0.81 11.52 -9.20
C VAL A 274 0.39 11.72 -10.66
N HIS A 275 0.74 10.79 -11.56
CA HIS A 275 0.25 10.80 -12.94
C HIS A 275 -1.29 10.75 -12.97
N VAL A 276 -1.90 9.80 -12.27
CA VAL A 276 -3.36 9.66 -12.17
C VAL A 276 -3.99 10.91 -11.52
N LEU A 277 -3.41 11.39 -10.41
CA LEU A 277 -3.92 12.60 -9.72
C LEU A 277 -3.95 13.82 -10.61
N LEU A 278 -2.94 14.03 -11.45
CA LEU A 278 -2.77 15.26 -12.24
C LEU A 278 -3.38 15.19 -13.65
N ASN A 279 -3.39 14.01 -14.27
CA ASN A 279 -3.65 13.88 -15.70
C ASN A 279 -4.87 13.02 -16.06
N VAL A 280 -5.40 12.23 -15.10
CA VAL A 280 -6.52 11.31 -15.39
C VAL A 280 -7.78 11.79 -14.68
N ASP A 281 -8.87 11.99 -15.40
CA ASP A 281 -10.19 12.28 -14.86
C ASP A 281 -11.09 11.04 -14.92
N PHE A 282 -12.14 11.01 -14.12
CA PHE A 282 -13.09 9.89 -14.10
C PHE A 282 -13.68 9.60 -15.49
N LYS A 283 -13.94 10.63 -16.31
CA LYS A 283 -14.40 10.50 -17.70
C LYS A 283 -13.42 9.74 -18.59
N ASP A 284 -12.11 9.83 -18.32
CA ASP A 284 -11.08 9.14 -19.12
C ASP A 284 -11.07 7.65 -18.83
N ILE A 285 -11.52 7.26 -17.61
CA ILE A 285 -11.63 5.85 -17.19
C ILE A 285 -12.85 5.17 -17.79
N ILE A 286 -14.01 5.84 -17.79
CA ILE A 286 -15.28 5.24 -18.24
C ILE A 286 -15.60 5.52 -19.71
N GLY A 287 -14.88 6.43 -20.34
CA GLY A 287 -15.10 6.91 -21.70
C GLY A 287 -16.10 8.09 -21.77
N ILE A 288 -15.82 9.03 -22.66
CA ILE A 288 -16.58 10.28 -22.81
C ILE A 288 -18.06 10.04 -23.12
N GLU A 289 -18.37 9.05 -23.94
CA GLU A 289 -19.77 8.73 -24.31
C GLU A 289 -20.59 8.28 -23.09
N LYS A 290 -20.04 7.35 -22.29
CA LYS A 290 -20.67 6.89 -21.04
C LYS A 290 -20.78 8.03 -20.03
N TYR A 291 -19.73 8.84 -19.88
CA TYR A 291 -19.72 10.00 -18.97
C TYR A 291 -20.84 10.98 -19.35
N SER A 292 -20.95 11.34 -20.62
CA SER A 292 -22.01 12.24 -21.11
C SER A 292 -23.42 11.70 -20.85
N SER A 293 -23.65 10.40 -21.01
CA SER A 293 -24.94 9.77 -20.75
C SER A 293 -25.36 9.80 -19.26
N VAL A 294 -24.37 9.77 -18.35
CA VAL A 294 -24.62 9.85 -16.89
C VAL A 294 -25.01 11.27 -16.44
N PHE A 295 -24.31 12.29 -16.96
CA PHE A 295 -24.38 13.64 -16.42
C PHE A 295 -25.25 14.62 -17.25
N TYR A 296 -25.50 14.37 -18.54
CA TYR A 296 -26.40 15.23 -19.33
C TYR A 296 -27.88 15.04 -18.98
N GLY A 297 -28.25 13.98 -18.26
CA GLY A 297 -29.62 13.76 -17.77
C GLY A 297 -29.93 14.39 -16.41
N ALA A 298 -28.93 14.84 -15.67
CA ALA A 298 -29.07 15.46 -14.37
C ALA A 298 -28.64 16.94 -14.46
N LYS A 299 -29.60 17.86 -14.62
CA LYS A 299 -29.38 19.27 -14.27
C LYS A 299 -29.19 19.31 -12.76
N VAL A 300 -27.95 19.33 -12.31
CA VAL A 300 -27.63 19.63 -10.91
C VAL A 300 -27.51 21.15 -10.80
N ASP A 301 -28.63 21.82 -10.64
CA ASP A 301 -28.64 23.16 -10.07
C ASP A 301 -28.23 23.02 -8.61
N GLY A 302 -27.21 23.80 -8.20
CA GLY A 302 -26.57 23.69 -6.91
C GLY A 302 -27.56 23.81 -5.73
N ALA A 303 -27.20 23.10 -4.66
CA ALA A 303 -27.85 22.97 -3.37
C ALA A 303 -28.84 21.79 -3.31
N VAL A 304 -28.39 20.72 -2.65
CA VAL A 304 -29.26 19.63 -2.22
C VAL A 304 -30.17 20.15 -1.11
N ASP A 305 -31.40 20.54 -1.47
CA ASP A 305 -32.45 20.70 -0.48
C ASP A 305 -32.84 19.32 0.06
N ARG A 306 -32.40 19.02 1.28
CA ARG A 306 -32.60 17.73 1.97
C ARG A 306 -34.07 17.42 2.27
N ASN A 307 -34.99 18.36 2.01
CA ASN A 307 -36.43 18.28 2.38
C ASN A 307 -37.35 18.03 1.20
N ASN A 308 -36.90 17.92 -0.04
CA ASN A 308 -37.76 17.73 -1.19
C ASN A 308 -37.67 16.33 -1.78
N SER A 309 -38.51 15.43 -1.28
CA SER A 309 -38.68 14.03 -1.75
C SER A 309 -39.54 13.91 -3.02
N GLU A 310 -40.07 14.98 -3.59
CA GLU A 310 -41.08 14.97 -4.63
C GLU A 310 -40.61 15.38 -6.05
N GLY A 311 -39.35 15.24 -6.41
CA GLY A 311 -38.87 15.68 -7.71
C GLY A 311 -38.08 14.65 -8.56
N ARG A 312 -38.05 13.37 -8.19
CA ARG A 312 -37.23 12.36 -8.87
C ARG A 312 -38.00 11.48 -9.88
N GLY A 313 -38.79 12.12 -10.74
CA GLY A 313 -39.53 11.47 -11.82
C GLY A 313 -38.91 11.60 -13.22
N GLY A 314 -37.64 11.89 -13.35
CA GLY A 314 -36.90 11.76 -14.60
C GLY A 314 -36.54 10.30 -14.84
N ALA A 315 -36.92 9.73 -15.99
CA ALA A 315 -36.47 8.41 -16.41
C ALA A 315 -34.94 8.36 -16.26
N ILE A 316 -34.43 7.49 -15.38
CA ILE A 316 -33.00 7.16 -15.34
C ILE A 316 -32.66 6.69 -16.74
N PRO A 317 -31.80 7.37 -17.50
CA PRO A 317 -31.32 6.84 -18.77
C PRO A 317 -30.88 5.40 -18.53
N SER A 318 -31.10 4.49 -19.48
CA SER A 318 -30.56 3.12 -19.38
C SER A 318 -29.05 3.20 -19.44
N LEU A 319 -28.47 3.61 -18.32
CA LEU A 319 -27.04 3.64 -18.11
C LEU A 319 -26.56 2.21 -18.21
N GLY A 320 -25.81 1.91 -19.25
CA GLY A 320 -25.02 0.69 -19.28
C GLY A 320 -24.27 0.60 -17.95
N GLU A 321 -24.20 -0.59 -17.38
CA GLU A 321 -23.62 -0.84 -16.08
C GLU A 321 -22.19 -0.23 -15.98
N ILE A 322 -21.99 0.79 -15.14
CA ILE A 322 -20.69 1.39 -14.87
C ILE A 322 -20.20 0.83 -13.54
N ARG A 323 -19.15 0.05 -13.61
CA ARG A 323 -18.52 -0.56 -12.44
C ARG A 323 -17.01 -0.73 -12.65
N ASN A 324 -16.29 -1.03 -11.60
CA ASN A 324 -14.86 -1.36 -11.63
C ASN A 324 -14.00 -0.24 -12.24
N CYS A 325 -14.31 1.01 -11.85
CA CYS A 325 -13.66 2.23 -12.33
C CYS A 325 -12.30 2.49 -11.67
N HIS A 326 -11.80 1.57 -10.86
CA HIS A 326 -10.46 1.65 -10.29
C HIS A 326 -9.38 1.26 -11.30
N ILE A 327 -8.12 1.53 -10.96
CA ILE A 327 -6.97 1.32 -11.83
C ILE A 327 -5.96 0.45 -11.11
N ASN A 328 -5.59 -0.67 -11.68
CA ASN A 328 -4.47 -1.48 -11.22
C ASN A 328 -3.15 -0.75 -11.43
N VAL A 329 -2.25 -0.80 -10.45
CA VAL A 329 -0.92 -0.20 -10.54
C VAL A 329 0.14 -1.24 -10.21
N GLY A 330 0.90 -1.64 -11.22
CA GLY A 330 1.92 -2.68 -11.14
C GLY A 330 2.87 -2.64 -12.32
N THR A 331 3.63 -3.71 -12.45
CA THR A 331 4.60 -3.90 -13.54
C THR A 331 4.08 -4.83 -14.63
N GLY A 332 3.09 -5.67 -14.31
CA GLY A 332 2.66 -6.78 -15.18
C GLY A 332 3.67 -7.93 -15.26
N LYS A 333 4.69 -7.95 -14.37
CA LYS A 333 5.74 -8.96 -14.33
C LYS A 333 5.76 -9.65 -12.96
N GLU A 334 6.00 -10.93 -12.96
CA GLU A 334 6.05 -11.73 -11.74
C GLU A 334 7.32 -12.56 -11.68
N LEU A 335 7.75 -12.90 -10.47
CA LEU A 335 8.83 -13.83 -10.20
C LEU A 335 8.48 -14.68 -8.97
N THR A 336 9.13 -15.82 -8.84
CA THR A 336 8.97 -16.68 -7.66
C THR A 336 9.65 -16.05 -6.44
N ILE A 337 9.21 -16.43 -5.23
CA ILE A 337 9.89 -16.02 -4.00
C ILE A 337 11.32 -16.51 -3.95
N ARG A 338 11.61 -17.67 -4.60
CA ARG A 338 12.97 -18.18 -4.74
C ARG A 338 13.84 -17.27 -5.61
N GLU A 339 13.40 -16.92 -6.81
CA GLU A 339 14.11 -15.99 -7.69
C GLU A 339 14.33 -14.63 -7.00
N LEU A 340 13.33 -14.14 -6.25
CA LEU A 340 13.48 -12.95 -5.44
C LEU A 340 14.62 -13.10 -4.41
N SER A 341 14.69 -14.25 -3.70
CA SER A 341 15.75 -14.50 -2.71
C SER A 341 17.14 -14.52 -3.35
N GLU A 342 17.25 -15.05 -4.56
CA GLU A 342 18.51 -15.05 -5.33
C GLU A 342 18.96 -13.64 -5.70
N LEU A 343 17.99 -12.77 -6.09
CA LEU A 343 18.29 -11.36 -6.36
C LEU A 343 18.77 -10.63 -5.09
N VAL A 344 18.14 -10.89 -3.95
CA VAL A 344 18.52 -10.29 -2.67
C VAL A 344 19.88 -10.80 -2.21
N VAL A 345 20.15 -12.10 -2.30
CA VAL A 345 21.47 -12.70 -2.01
C VAL A 345 22.57 -12.03 -2.83
N LYS A 346 22.33 -11.89 -4.14
CA LYS A 346 23.26 -11.21 -5.05
C LYS A 346 23.50 -9.74 -4.68
N ALA A 347 22.42 -9.01 -4.34
CA ALA A 347 22.53 -7.60 -3.99
C ALA A 347 23.28 -7.39 -2.66
N VAL A 348 23.03 -8.23 -1.68
CA VAL A 348 23.66 -8.22 -0.35
C VAL A 348 25.10 -8.73 -0.41
N GLY A 349 25.42 -9.64 -1.34
CA GLY A 349 26.71 -10.33 -1.41
C GLY A 349 26.87 -11.36 -0.29
N PHE A 350 25.81 -12.11 0.01
CA PHE A 350 25.85 -13.19 0.98
C PHE A 350 26.32 -14.50 0.31
N GLU A 351 27.31 -15.16 0.89
CA GLU A 351 27.91 -16.38 0.34
C GLU A 351 27.32 -17.68 0.93
N GLY A 352 26.41 -17.57 1.90
CA GLY A 352 25.73 -18.71 2.51
C GLY A 352 24.51 -19.18 1.70
N GLU A 353 23.78 -20.14 2.26
CA GLU A 353 22.65 -20.80 1.62
C GLU A 353 21.30 -20.16 2.02
N VAL A 354 20.32 -20.19 1.11
CA VAL A 354 18.91 -19.89 1.41
C VAL A 354 18.10 -21.17 1.37
N GLU A 355 17.64 -21.60 2.53
CA GLU A 355 16.75 -22.76 2.69
C GLU A 355 15.28 -22.30 2.78
N PHE A 356 14.36 -23.15 2.35
CA PHE A 356 12.92 -22.91 2.45
C PHE A 356 12.26 -23.93 3.37
N ASP A 357 11.59 -23.44 4.43
CA ASP A 357 10.83 -24.29 5.37
C ASP A 357 9.41 -24.52 4.83
N ALA A 358 9.24 -25.62 4.10
CA ALA A 358 7.96 -26.02 3.53
C ALA A 358 6.90 -26.42 4.57
N SER A 359 7.25 -26.52 5.87
CA SER A 359 6.27 -26.72 6.95
C SER A 359 5.43 -25.46 7.22
N LYS A 360 5.89 -24.30 6.74
CA LYS A 360 5.21 -23.02 6.83
C LYS A 360 4.35 -22.74 5.60
N PRO A 361 3.23 -22.00 5.73
CA PRO A 361 2.34 -21.76 4.62
C PRO A 361 2.94 -20.85 3.54
N ASP A 362 2.65 -21.12 2.28
CA ASP A 362 3.03 -20.32 1.12
C ASP A 362 2.16 -19.07 0.90
N GLY A 363 0.96 -19.05 1.44
CA GLY A 363 -0.07 -18.08 1.05
C GLY A 363 -0.63 -18.37 -0.35
N THR A 364 -1.17 -17.33 -1.01
CA THR A 364 -1.72 -17.45 -2.37
C THR A 364 -0.61 -17.79 -3.37
N MET A 365 -0.82 -18.80 -4.25
CA MET A 365 0.22 -19.28 -5.16
C MET A 365 0.60 -18.27 -6.25
N ARG A 366 -0.34 -17.50 -6.77
CA ARG A 366 -0.09 -16.52 -7.83
C ARG A 366 -0.91 -15.26 -7.62
N LYS A 367 -0.31 -14.10 -7.88
CA LYS A 367 -0.97 -12.80 -7.74
C LYS A 367 -0.36 -11.79 -8.72
N LEU A 368 -0.79 -11.86 -9.96
CA LEU A 368 -0.40 -10.95 -11.04
C LEU A 368 -1.60 -10.11 -11.45
N ILE A 369 -1.43 -8.81 -11.64
CA ILE A 369 -2.49 -7.92 -12.13
C ILE A 369 -2.29 -7.56 -13.59
N SER A 370 -3.40 -7.32 -14.33
CA SER A 370 -3.35 -6.62 -15.61
C SER A 370 -3.09 -5.14 -15.36
N VAL A 371 -2.18 -4.58 -16.14
CA VAL A 371 -1.81 -3.16 -16.13
C VAL A 371 -2.27 -2.43 -17.40
N ASP A 372 -3.08 -3.06 -18.23
CA ASP A 372 -3.48 -2.55 -19.54
C ASP A 372 -4.22 -1.22 -19.43
N LYS A 373 -5.11 -1.07 -18.43
CA LYS A 373 -5.83 0.17 -18.17
C LYS A 373 -4.87 1.31 -17.85
N LEU A 374 -3.89 1.09 -16.97
CA LEU A 374 -2.90 2.10 -16.60
C LEU A 374 -2.01 2.48 -17.80
N HIS A 375 -1.60 1.49 -18.61
CA HIS A 375 -0.83 1.73 -19.83
C HIS A 375 -1.64 2.57 -20.84
N SER A 376 -2.93 2.28 -21.02
CA SER A 376 -3.81 3.07 -21.90
C SER A 376 -3.99 4.51 -21.44
N LEU A 377 -3.81 4.77 -20.13
CA LEU A 377 -3.81 6.10 -19.52
C LEU A 377 -2.43 6.79 -19.56
N GLY A 378 -1.45 6.19 -20.24
CA GLY A 378 -0.16 6.81 -20.57
C GLY A 378 0.93 6.68 -19.51
N TRP A 379 0.84 5.68 -18.60
CA TRP A 379 1.89 5.45 -17.61
C TRP A 379 2.41 4.00 -17.65
N THR A 380 3.73 3.85 -17.51
CA THR A 380 4.42 2.57 -17.35
C THR A 380 5.48 2.69 -16.23
N HIS A 381 5.79 1.58 -15.56
CA HIS A 381 6.86 1.53 -14.57
C HIS A 381 8.24 1.78 -15.18
N LYS A 382 9.21 2.21 -14.37
CA LYS A 382 10.57 2.58 -14.80
C LYS A 382 11.66 1.74 -14.16
N VAL A 383 11.39 1.17 -12.99
CA VAL A 383 12.36 0.41 -12.21
C VAL A 383 12.06 -1.07 -12.29
N GLU A 384 12.98 -1.82 -12.92
CA GLU A 384 12.91 -3.28 -12.93
C GLU A 384 13.33 -3.86 -11.58
N ILE A 385 12.91 -5.08 -11.29
CA ILE A 385 13.07 -5.69 -9.96
C ILE A 385 14.54 -5.82 -9.55
N GLU A 386 15.43 -6.16 -10.50
CA GLU A 386 16.86 -6.33 -10.28
C GLU A 386 17.52 -5.02 -9.80
N ASP A 387 17.18 -3.91 -10.47
CA ASP A 387 17.66 -2.58 -10.09
C ASP A 387 17.01 -2.11 -8.78
N GLY A 388 15.74 -2.41 -8.59
CA GLY A 388 14.99 -2.05 -7.40
C GLY A 388 15.51 -2.71 -6.14
N VAL A 389 15.84 -3.99 -6.20
CA VAL A 389 16.43 -4.74 -5.05
C VAL A 389 17.78 -4.13 -4.67
N LYS A 390 18.62 -3.79 -5.64
CA LYS A 390 19.92 -3.13 -5.38
C LYS A 390 19.73 -1.75 -4.75
N LYS A 391 18.86 -0.91 -5.33
CA LYS A 391 18.53 0.42 -4.78
C LYS A 391 17.98 0.33 -3.35
N LEU A 392 17.15 -0.69 -3.06
CA LEU A 392 16.63 -0.91 -1.71
C LEU A 392 17.75 -1.24 -0.74
N PHE A 393 18.69 -2.09 -1.14
CA PHE A 393 19.82 -2.46 -0.30
C PHE A 393 20.76 -1.28 -0.05
N ASP A 394 21.09 -0.50 -1.08
CA ASP A 394 21.89 0.73 -0.96
C ASP A 394 21.24 1.71 0.03
N TRP A 395 19.92 1.93 -0.11
CA TRP A 395 19.17 2.77 0.82
C TRP A 395 19.15 2.18 2.25
N TYR A 396 18.99 0.85 2.38
CA TYR A 396 18.98 0.19 3.67
C TYR A 396 20.28 0.43 4.43
N GLN A 397 21.43 0.20 3.78
CA GLN A 397 22.75 0.45 4.37
C GLN A 397 22.94 1.94 4.72
N GLU A 398 22.55 2.86 3.83
CA GLU A 398 22.65 4.30 4.11
C GLU A 398 21.77 4.69 5.30
N SER A 399 20.60 4.10 5.42
CA SER A 399 19.70 4.32 6.56
C SER A 399 20.31 3.91 7.89
N LEU A 400 21.30 3.03 7.93
CA LEU A 400 21.99 2.60 9.16
C LEU A 400 23.07 3.59 9.62
N LYS A 401 23.56 4.45 8.73
CA LYS A 401 24.64 5.41 9.04
C LYS A 401 24.15 6.67 9.77
N VAL A 402 22.85 6.87 9.86
CA VAL A 402 22.15 8.03 10.49
C VAL A 402 21.49 7.57 11.81
#